data_b623cc46ac60497f0d6d7459f59bd83b
#
_entry.id   b623cc46ac60497f0d6d7459f59bd83b
#
_cell.length_a   1.000
_cell.length_b   1.000
_cell.length_c   1.000
_cell.angle_alpha   90.00
_cell.angle_beta   90.00
_cell.angle_gamma   90.00
#
_symmetry.space_group_name_H-M   'P 1'
#
loop_
_entity.id
_entity.type
_entity.pdbx_description
1 polymer ?
#
loop_
_entity_poly.entity_id
_entity_poly.type
_entity_poly.pdbx_seq_one_letter_code
_entity_poly.pdbx_strand_id
1 'polypeptide(L)'
;MGLLLAGFVAGCGSGSDGGGSGGATAQPGTVSVSMTDAPACGYDQVNITVSNVRIHQSDTADDNTPGWTDITLNPARKINLLDLNDPTQQNFALLTLGQTQLAAGHYTQLRLVLVPNTGQPLANSVVLSGTNKEIALDTPSGIQSGIKLINEFTVDSGQRVDLLLDFDACHSIVKTGNGKYKLKPVIKVIPTVLNGINGFVDNTLPNVVVSAQQNGSIVRATMLNTQTGEFFLAHLAPGNYDVVITADNHATAVISGVPVPSDTSVTPISTSGTPFSLANSSTQAIAGTVSLINPPPPPAVDDRDDGTVVVVAKQSLSGGPTVTVKSVVATVLDAALPIGDYGYNMTLPIGAPALATFGPLPIAPTAAAQSTVAKIYTVQGSAQTPTTVYATQNPAPSAKDITIVANQTQNFTLTP
;
A
#
# COMPACT_ATOMS: atom_id res chain seq x y z
N MET A 1 -65.34 -5.09 -55.62
CA MET A 1 -66.51 -4.92 -54.75
C MET A 1 -65.98 -4.57 -53.38
N GLY A 2 -65.94 -3.43 -53.01
CA GLY A 2 -66.67 -2.28 -52.57
C GLY A 2 -66.02 -1.84 -51.27
N LEU A 3 -65.33 -0.77 -51.26
CA LEU A 3 -65.69 0.61 -50.91
C LEU A 3 -66.29 0.77 -49.52
N LEU A 4 -65.61 1.46 -48.58
CA LEU A 4 -66.09 2.75 -48.06
C LEU A 4 -65.10 3.36 -47.05
N LEU A 5 -64.78 4.56 -47.38
CA LEU A 5 -64.13 5.65 -46.68
C LEU A 5 -65.04 6.20 -45.57
N ALA A 6 -64.52 6.61 -44.42
CA ALA A 6 -65.07 7.73 -43.68
C ALA A 6 -63.96 8.32 -42.76
N GLY A 7 -63.55 9.50 -43.10
CA GLY A 7 -62.73 10.37 -42.24
C GLY A 7 -63.66 11.16 -41.30
N PHE A 8 -63.06 11.60 -40.17
CA PHE A 8 -63.52 12.77 -39.43
C PHE A 8 -62.37 13.60 -38.91
N VAL A 9 -62.51 14.87 -39.17
CA VAL A 9 -61.57 15.95 -38.86
C VAL A 9 -62.03 16.67 -37.61
N ALA A 10 -61.01 17.21 -36.88
CA ALA A 10 -61.00 18.44 -36.10
C ALA A 10 -61.56 18.42 -34.69
N GLY A 11 -60.70 18.95 -33.84
CA GLY A 11 -61.01 19.48 -32.51
C GLY A 11 -59.76 20.14 -31.91
N CYS A 12 -59.49 21.41 -32.27
CA CYS A 12 -58.61 22.27 -31.49
C CYS A 12 -59.22 22.51 -30.11
N GLY A 13 -58.43 22.19 -29.04
CA GLY A 13 -58.71 22.54 -27.67
C GLY A 13 -57.44 23.03 -27.02
N SER A 14 -57.28 24.35 -26.92
CA SER A 14 -56.26 24.98 -26.08
C SER A 14 -56.59 24.73 -24.61
N GLY A 15 -55.76 23.85 -23.96
CA GLY A 15 -55.73 23.65 -22.54
C GLY A 15 -54.30 23.79 -22.08
N SER A 16 -53.98 24.91 -21.46
CA SER A 16 -52.77 25.12 -20.68
C SER A 16 -52.91 24.34 -19.39
N ASP A 17 -52.23 23.18 -19.32
CA ASP A 17 -52.00 22.51 -18.06
C ASP A 17 -50.47 22.32 -17.89
N GLY A 18 -49.97 22.86 -16.75
CA GLY A 18 -48.58 22.80 -16.32
C GLY A 18 -48.12 21.36 -16.18
N GLY A 19 -47.30 20.93 -17.12
CA GLY A 19 -46.50 19.72 -17.00
C GLY A 19 -45.47 19.93 -15.95
N GLY A 20 -45.74 19.50 -14.74
CA GLY A 20 -44.71 19.28 -13.75
C GLY A 20 -43.70 18.28 -14.32
N SER A 21 -42.55 18.74 -14.69
CA SER A 21 -41.37 17.88 -14.90
C SER A 21 -41.11 17.19 -13.57
N GLY A 22 -41.61 15.95 -13.45
CA GLY A 22 -41.15 15.03 -12.44
C GLY A 22 -39.64 14.86 -12.64
N GLY A 23 -38.86 15.63 -11.92
CA GLY A 23 -37.44 15.45 -11.88
C GLY A 23 -37.18 14.03 -11.41
N ALA A 24 -36.62 13.20 -12.29
CA ALA A 24 -36.08 11.92 -11.90
C ALA A 24 -35.12 12.18 -10.76
N THR A 25 -35.45 11.71 -9.56
CA THR A 25 -34.58 11.78 -8.40
C THR A 25 -33.31 11.03 -8.79
N ALA A 26 -32.20 11.79 -8.88
CA ALA A 26 -30.91 11.24 -9.22
C ALA A 26 -30.63 10.07 -8.26
N GLN A 27 -30.27 8.91 -8.79
CA GLN A 27 -29.95 7.75 -7.96
C GLN A 27 -28.72 8.08 -7.12
N PRO A 28 -28.70 7.73 -5.82
CA PRO A 28 -27.50 7.91 -5.01
C PRO A 28 -26.35 7.09 -5.59
N GLY A 29 -25.15 7.63 -5.54
CA GLY A 29 -23.92 6.89 -5.79
C GLY A 29 -23.44 6.19 -4.53
N THR A 30 -22.41 5.37 -4.67
CA THR A 30 -21.78 4.66 -3.53
C THR A 30 -20.41 5.25 -3.27
N VAL A 31 -20.10 5.60 -2.04
CA VAL A 31 -18.75 5.91 -1.61
C VAL A 31 -18.20 4.77 -0.74
N SER A 32 -16.97 4.36 -1.02
CA SER A 32 -16.22 3.41 -0.22
C SER A 32 -14.96 4.10 0.31
N VAL A 33 -14.63 3.89 1.57
CA VAL A 33 -13.45 4.48 2.20
C VAL A 33 -12.51 3.37 2.65
N SER A 34 -11.27 3.46 2.21
CA SER A 34 -10.18 2.57 2.59
C SER A 34 -9.01 3.36 3.16
N MET A 35 -8.16 2.70 3.92
CA MET A 35 -6.98 3.29 4.55
C MET A 35 -5.72 2.53 4.15
N THR A 36 -4.65 3.26 3.98
CA THR A 36 -3.27 2.75 3.85
C THR A 36 -2.33 3.61 4.68
N ASP A 37 -1.08 3.21 4.82
CA ASP A 37 -0.05 3.96 5.55
C ASP A 37 1.27 4.00 4.77
N ALA A 38 2.08 5.01 5.02
CA ALA A 38 3.46 5.10 4.58
C ALA A 38 4.40 4.33 5.54
N PRO A 39 5.63 3.94 5.13
CA PRO A 39 6.53 3.08 5.91
C PRO A 39 6.83 3.60 7.32
N ALA A 40 7.06 2.65 8.24
CA ALA A 40 7.30 2.87 9.66
C ALA A 40 8.61 3.60 9.98
N CYS A 41 8.60 4.38 11.06
CA CYS A 41 9.75 5.10 11.58
C CYS A 41 9.82 5.04 13.11
N GLY A 42 10.66 4.18 13.65
CA GLY A 42 10.97 4.14 15.08
C GLY A 42 9.86 3.63 15.99
N TYR A 43 8.81 3.03 15.44
CA TYR A 43 7.70 2.42 16.17
C TYR A 43 7.50 0.98 15.71
N ASP A 44 7.15 0.08 16.64
CA ASP A 44 6.70 -1.26 16.33
C ASP A 44 5.20 -1.28 16.05
N GLN A 45 4.44 -0.35 16.68
CA GLN A 45 3.02 -0.17 16.43
C GLN A 45 2.61 1.29 16.57
N VAL A 46 1.69 1.72 15.72
CA VAL A 46 0.93 2.96 15.84
C VAL A 46 -0.55 2.59 15.73
N ASN A 47 -1.20 2.49 16.88
CA ASN A 47 -2.58 2.04 16.97
C ASN A 47 -3.54 3.22 17.04
N ILE A 48 -4.56 3.22 16.20
CA ILE A 48 -5.74 4.09 16.27
C ILE A 48 -7.00 3.26 16.28
N THR A 49 -8.03 3.73 16.95
CA THR A 49 -9.35 3.08 16.93
C THR A 49 -10.36 3.98 16.25
N VAL A 50 -10.80 3.57 15.07
CA VAL A 50 -11.77 4.30 14.24
C VAL A 50 -13.18 3.87 14.60
N SER A 51 -14.07 4.82 14.87
CA SER A 51 -15.50 4.58 15.07
C SER A 51 -16.35 4.96 13.86
N ASN A 52 -16.05 6.10 13.23
CA ASN A 52 -16.85 6.61 12.11
C ASN A 52 -15.96 7.28 11.06
N VAL A 53 -16.42 7.24 9.81
CA VAL A 53 -16.03 8.19 8.77
C VAL A 53 -17.25 9.04 8.46
N ARG A 54 -17.14 10.37 8.58
CA ARG A 54 -18.22 11.32 8.33
C ARG A 54 -17.95 12.11 7.05
N ILE A 55 -18.95 12.33 6.24
CA ILE A 55 -18.83 12.97 4.92
C ILE A 55 -19.85 14.09 4.80
N HIS A 56 -19.42 15.26 4.30
CA HIS A 56 -20.29 16.43 4.13
C HIS A 56 -19.96 17.23 2.86
N GLN A 57 -20.99 17.92 2.31
CA GLN A 57 -20.83 18.73 1.10
C GLN A 57 -20.16 20.08 1.36
N SER A 58 -20.20 20.60 2.59
CA SER A 58 -19.57 21.87 2.96
C SER A 58 -18.29 21.66 3.78
N ASP A 59 -17.24 22.33 3.40
CA ASP A 59 -15.95 22.38 4.10
C ASP A 59 -16.00 23.12 5.45
N THR A 60 -17.02 23.96 5.65
CA THR A 60 -17.26 24.75 6.87
C THR A 60 -18.24 24.09 7.84
N ALA A 61 -18.80 22.91 7.50
CA ALA A 61 -19.74 22.20 8.36
C ALA A 61 -19.09 21.91 9.74
N ASP A 62 -19.81 22.21 10.82
CA ASP A 62 -19.48 21.78 12.17
C ASP A 62 -20.18 20.44 12.53
N ASP A 63 -20.02 19.97 13.76
CA ASP A 63 -20.55 18.66 14.18
C ASP A 63 -22.07 18.59 14.16
N ASN A 64 -22.74 19.72 14.31
CA ASN A 64 -24.21 19.85 14.40
C ASN A 64 -24.84 20.28 13.08
N THR A 65 -24.05 20.62 12.07
CA THR A 65 -24.56 21.01 10.76
C THR A 65 -25.35 19.84 10.15
N PRO A 66 -26.60 20.04 9.71
CA PRO A 66 -27.34 18.98 9.02
C PRO A 66 -26.68 18.57 7.71
N GLY A 67 -26.84 17.30 7.32
CA GLY A 67 -26.34 16.79 6.03
C GLY A 67 -25.09 15.90 6.12
N TRP A 68 -24.63 15.58 7.32
CA TRP A 68 -23.62 14.55 7.50
C TRP A 68 -24.12 13.17 7.12
N THR A 69 -23.32 12.44 6.37
CA THR A 69 -23.49 11.00 6.14
C THR A 69 -22.36 10.26 6.80
N ASP A 70 -22.68 9.24 7.58
CA ASP A 70 -21.73 8.48 8.39
C ASP A 70 -21.55 7.06 7.85
N ILE A 71 -20.28 6.62 7.78
CA ILE A 71 -19.90 5.22 7.70
C ILE A 71 -19.51 4.81 9.12
N THR A 72 -20.40 4.11 9.81
CA THR A 72 -20.20 3.68 11.19
C THR A 72 -19.55 2.30 11.24
N LEU A 73 -18.41 2.20 11.95
CA LEU A 73 -17.75 0.94 12.22
C LEU A 73 -18.32 0.36 13.53
N ASN A 74 -19.09 -0.73 13.44
CA ASN A 74 -19.66 -1.40 14.60
C ASN A 74 -19.28 -2.91 14.62
N PRO A 75 -18.40 -3.33 15.55
CA PRO A 75 -17.72 -2.51 16.55
C PRO A 75 -16.67 -1.55 15.96
N ALA A 76 -16.30 -0.50 16.71
CA ALA A 76 -15.18 0.36 16.38
C ALA A 76 -13.91 -0.48 16.19
N ARG A 77 -13.08 -0.14 15.22
CA ARG A 77 -11.96 -0.98 14.79
C ARG A 77 -10.62 -0.40 15.22
N LYS A 78 -9.88 -1.14 16.06
CA LYS A 78 -8.47 -0.83 16.36
C LYS A 78 -7.59 -1.28 15.20
N ILE A 79 -6.76 -0.38 14.72
CA ILE A 79 -5.93 -0.56 13.52
C ILE A 79 -4.50 -0.20 13.93
N ASN A 80 -3.56 -1.11 13.71
CA ASN A 80 -2.16 -0.75 13.69
C ASN A 80 -1.84 -0.20 12.29
N LEU A 81 -1.53 1.07 12.18
CA LEU A 81 -1.26 1.72 10.91
C LEU A 81 -0.08 1.08 10.18
N LEU A 82 0.93 0.64 10.92
CA LEU A 82 2.13 0.04 10.34
C LEU A 82 1.87 -1.31 9.66
N ASP A 83 0.81 -2.03 10.06
CA ASP A 83 0.39 -3.27 9.39
C ASP A 83 -0.18 -3.01 7.98
N LEU A 84 -0.56 -1.76 7.68
CA LEU A 84 -1.09 -1.38 6.37
C LEU A 84 0.01 -1.23 5.30
N ASN A 85 1.28 -1.28 5.70
CA ASN A 85 2.41 -1.10 4.80
C ASN A 85 3.58 -2.08 5.02
N ASP A 86 3.42 -3.10 5.85
CA ASP A 86 4.48 -4.07 6.12
C ASP A 86 4.54 -5.15 5.01
N PRO A 87 5.60 -5.15 4.15
CA PRO A 87 5.75 -6.15 3.10
C PRO A 87 5.99 -7.57 3.63
N THR A 88 6.26 -7.72 4.92
CA THR A 88 6.52 -9.02 5.55
C THR A 88 5.29 -9.60 6.25
N GLN A 89 4.27 -8.78 6.48
CA GLN A 89 3.02 -9.19 7.13
C GLN A 89 1.90 -9.38 6.10
N GLN A 90 1.03 -10.33 6.35
CA GLN A 90 -0.06 -10.75 5.44
C GLN A 90 -1.15 -9.68 5.17
N ASN A 91 -0.91 -8.40 5.48
CA ASN A 91 -1.92 -7.35 5.42
C ASN A 91 -1.50 -6.12 4.60
N PHE A 92 -0.89 -6.33 3.44
CA PHE A 92 -0.80 -5.29 2.40
C PHE A 92 -2.18 -4.99 1.80
N ALA A 93 -3.19 -4.94 2.61
CA ALA A 93 -4.51 -4.70 2.13
C ALA A 93 -4.87 -3.24 2.39
N LEU A 94 -5.36 -2.58 1.38
CA LEU A 94 -6.27 -1.48 1.56
C LEU A 94 -7.29 -1.91 2.61
N LEU A 95 -7.17 -1.38 3.83
CA LEU A 95 -8.11 -1.68 4.87
C LEU A 95 -9.40 -0.94 4.58
N THR A 96 -10.41 -1.62 4.07
CA THR A 96 -11.74 -1.03 3.88
C THR A 96 -12.34 -0.69 5.25
N LEU A 97 -12.61 0.59 5.47
CA LEU A 97 -13.33 1.07 6.65
C LEU A 97 -14.82 0.88 6.51
N GLY A 98 -15.35 0.98 5.30
CA GLY A 98 -16.75 0.76 4.98
C GLY A 98 -17.20 1.48 3.72
N GLN A 99 -18.49 1.38 3.45
CA GLN A 99 -19.14 2.05 2.34
C GLN A 99 -20.52 2.57 2.73
N THR A 100 -20.99 3.60 2.03
CA THR A 100 -22.33 4.16 2.21
C THR A 100 -22.84 4.74 0.88
N GLN A 101 -24.15 5.00 0.82
CA GLN A 101 -24.73 5.71 -0.30
C GLN A 101 -24.72 7.21 -0.05
N LEU A 102 -24.33 7.98 -1.06
CA LEU A 102 -24.35 9.43 -1.05
C LEU A 102 -25.24 9.95 -2.18
N ALA A 103 -25.97 11.01 -1.92
CA ALA A 103 -26.65 11.73 -2.99
C ALA A 103 -25.63 12.19 -4.04
N ALA A 104 -26.03 12.22 -5.32
CA ALA A 104 -25.20 12.81 -6.35
C ALA A 104 -24.89 14.27 -6.01
N GLY A 105 -23.61 14.66 -6.07
CA GLY A 105 -23.19 16.00 -5.67
C GLY A 105 -21.70 16.11 -5.41
N HIS A 106 -21.29 17.31 -5.05
CA HIS A 106 -19.91 17.67 -4.73
C HIS A 106 -19.72 17.67 -3.20
N TYR A 107 -18.67 17.00 -2.74
CA TYR A 107 -18.34 16.81 -1.33
C TYR A 107 -16.97 17.40 -1.07
N THR A 108 -16.84 18.16 0.03
CA THR A 108 -15.63 18.94 0.33
C THR A 108 -15.05 18.65 1.70
N GLN A 109 -15.75 17.85 2.52
CA GLN A 109 -15.27 17.51 3.86
C GLN A 109 -15.47 16.04 4.19
N LEU A 110 -14.42 15.43 4.68
CA LEU A 110 -14.40 14.11 5.28
C LEU A 110 -13.81 14.20 6.68
N ARG A 111 -14.33 13.43 7.64
CA ARG A 111 -13.79 13.37 9.00
C ARG A 111 -13.59 11.93 9.42
N LEU A 112 -12.44 11.65 10.02
CA LEU A 112 -12.13 10.38 10.66
C LEU A 112 -12.30 10.53 12.17
N VAL A 113 -13.30 9.85 12.74
CA VAL A 113 -13.63 9.92 14.18
C VAL A 113 -12.97 8.77 14.91
N LEU A 114 -12.22 9.10 15.96
CA LEU A 114 -11.51 8.12 16.78
C LEU A 114 -12.20 7.92 18.14
N VAL A 115 -12.07 6.71 18.67
CA VAL A 115 -12.51 6.39 20.04
C VAL A 115 -11.53 7.01 21.04
N PRO A 116 -12.00 7.70 22.10
CA PRO A 116 -11.12 8.25 23.13
C PRO A 116 -10.44 7.18 23.97
N ASN A 117 -9.25 7.48 24.49
CA ASN A 117 -8.61 6.69 25.53
C ASN A 117 -9.34 6.94 26.87
N THR A 118 -10.07 5.96 27.37
CA THR A 118 -10.84 6.03 28.63
C THR A 118 -10.31 5.07 29.72
N GLY A 119 -9.15 4.48 29.50
CA GLY A 119 -8.55 3.49 30.40
C GLY A 119 -7.76 2.42 29.66
N GLN A 120 -7.67 1.23 30.21
CA GLN A 120 -7.04 0.07 29.58
C GLN A 120 -8.12 -0.91 29.08
N PRO A 121 -7.95 -1.54 27.91
CA PRO A 121 -6.85 -1.34 26.96
C PRO A 121 -6.93 0.03 26.27
N LEU A 122 -5.76 0.58 25.88
CA LEU A 122 -5.71 1.86 25.16
C LEU A 122 -6.35 1.74 23.78
N ALA A 123 -7.24 2.69 23.48
CA ALA A 123 -7.84 2.78 22.14
C ALA A 123 -6.82 3.29 21.11
N ASN A 124 -6.00 4.28 21.49
CA ASN A 124 -4.97 4.86 20.64
C ASN A 124 -3.63 4.84 21.38
N SER A 125 -2.59 4.32 20.73
CA SER A 125 -1.30 4.09 21.39
C SER A 125 -0.16 4.01 20.37
N VAL A 126 1.05 4.16 20.88
CA VAL A 126 2.28 3.82 20.16
C VAL A 126 3.07 2.79 20.96
N VAL A 127 3.79 1.92 20.25
CA VAL A 127 4.80 1.02 20.80
C VAL A 127 6.13 1.41 20.18
N LEU A 128 7.08 1.84 21.01
CA LEU A 128 8.42 2.21 20.54
C LEU A 128 9.19 0.97 20.14
N SER A 129 9.96 1.06 19.07
CA SER A 129 10.77 -0.07 18.58
C SER A 129 11.64 -0.67 19.68
N GLY A 130 11.55 -2.00 19.81
CA GLY A 130 12.31 -2.78 20.77
C GLY A 130 11.85 -2.68 22.24
N THR A 131 10.73 -2.03 22.54
CA THR A 131 10.32 -1.83 23.94
C THR A 131 9.14 -2.68 24.42
N ASN A 132 8.30 -3.19 23.56
CA ASN A 132 7.00 -3.85 23.88
C ASN A 132 6.09 -3.02 24.81
N LYS A 133 6.42 -1.76 25.07
CA LYS A 133 5.67 -0.89 26.00
C LYS A 133 4.67 -0.06 25.22
N GLU A 134 3.40 -0.31 25.46
CA GLU A 134 2.31 0.48 24.89
C GLU A 134 2.18 1.81 25.66
N ILE A 135 2.24 2.92 24.93
CA ILE A 135 2.17 4.29 25.45
C ILE A 135 0.96 4.98 24.85
N ALA A 136 0.17 5.65 25.68
CA ALA A 136 -1.03 6.35 25.24
C ALA A 136 -0.69 7.43 24.20
N LEU A 137 -1.43 7.42 23.10
CA LEU A 137 -1.39 8.44 22.06
C LEU A 137 -2.55 9.42 22.28
N ASP A 138 -2.24 10.69 22.56
CA ASP A 138 -3.22 11.76 22.68
C ASP A 138 -3.74 12.17 21.30
N THR A 139 -5.07 12.12 21.13
CA THR A 139 -5.74 12.38 19.84
C THR A 139 -6.84 13.44 19.95
N PRO A 140 -6.55 14.67 20.41
CA PRO A 140 -7.59 15.64 20.78
C PRO A 140 -8.54 15.99 19.62
N SER A 141 -8.03 16.20 18.42
CA SER A 141 -8.86 16.49 17.26
C SER A 141 -9.69 15.28 16.80
N GLY A 142 -9.15 14.08 16.96
CA GLY A 142 -9.79 12.84 16.52
C GLY A 142 -11.03 12.47 17.32
N ILE A 143 -11.07 12.85 18.63
CA ILE A 143 -12.15 12.48 19.55
C ILE A 143 -13.22 13.56 19.71
N GLN A 144 -12.92 14.81 19.44
CA GLN A 144 -13.88 15.92 19.59
C GLN A 144 -14.78 16.04 18.36
N SER A 145 -14.21 16.37 17.24
CA SER A 145 -14.92 16.62 15.98
C SER A 145 -14.54 15.65 14.85
N GLY A 146 -13.64 14.74 15.14
CA GLY A 146 -12.97 13.92 14.14
C GLY A 146 -11.79 14.66 13.47
N ILE A 147 -10.87 13.89 12.92
CA ILE A 147 -9.77 14.43 12.11
C ILE A 147 -10.37 14.96 10.81
N LYS A 148 -10.34 16.29 10.65
CA LYS A 148 -10.87 16.95 9.46
C LYS A 148 -9.91 16.77 8.30
N LEU A 149 -10.41 16.17 7.22
CA LEU A 149 -9.70 15.94 5.96
C LEU A 149 -10.41 16.79 4.91
N ILE A 150 -9.71 17.82 4.43
CA ILE A 150 -10.24 18.68 3.35
C ILE A 150 -9.80 18.01 2.04
N ASN A 151 -10.77 17.46 1.33
CA ASN A 151 -10.59 16.95 -0.01
C ASN A 151 -11.89 17.03 -0.78
N GLU A 152 -11.81 17.42 -2.02
CA GLU A 152 -12.96 17.58 -2.90
C GLU A 152 -13.12 16.34 -3.77
N PHE A 153 -14.34 15.80 -3.83
CA PHE A 153 -14.69 14.73 -4.75
C PHE A 153 -16.14 14.87 -5.18
N THR A 154 -16.46 14.36 -6.35
CA THR A 154 -17.82 14.36 -6.90
C THR A 154 -18.36 12.94 -6.91
N VAL A 155 -19.62 12.80 -6.51
CA VAL A 155 -20.39 11.56 -6.63
C VAL A 155 -21.40 11.78 -7.73
N ASP A 156 -21.27 11.07 -8.84
CA ASP A 156 -22.26 11.09 -9.92
C ASP A 156 -23.38 10.08 -9.63
N SER A 157 -24.55 10.32 -10.26
CA SER A 157 -25.73 9.48 -10.08
C SER A 157 -25.44 8.01 -10.44
N GLY A 158 -25.63 7.11 -9.47
CA GLY A 158 -25.40 5.67 -9.63
C GLY A 158 -23.92 5.25 -9.76
N GLN A 159 -22.98 6.17 -9.65
CA GLN A 159 -21.55 5.88 -9.75
C GLN A 159 -20.95 5.50 -8.39
N ARG A 160 -19.85 4.76 -8.44
CA ARG A 160 -19.04 4.43 -7.27
C ARG A 160 -17.80 5.33 -7.21
N VAL A 161 -17.53 5.86 -6.03
CA VAL A 161 -16.29 6.59 -5.71
C VAL A 161 -15.58 5.85 -4.59
N ASP A 162 -14.35 5.48 -4.81
CA ASP A 162 -13.48 4.92 -3.79
C ASP A 162 -12.53 6.00 -3.28
N LEU A 163 -12.48 6.22 -1.98
CA LEU A 163 -11.59 7.15 -1.32
C LEU A 163 -10.53 6.39 -0.55
N LEU A 164 -9.27 6.72 -0.79
CA LEU A 164 -8.14 6.18 -0.05
C LEU A 164 -7.62 7.23 0.93
N LEU A 165 -7.58 6.88 2.20
CA LEU A 165 -6.91 7.64 3.24
C LEU A 165 -5.46 7.14 3.34
N ASP A 166 -4.53 7.87 2.75
CA ASP A 166 -3.10 7.61 2.84
C ASP A 166 -2.57 8.28 4.12
N PHE A 167 -2.41 7.49 5.16
CA PHE A 167 -2.00 7.94 6.47
C PHE A 167 -0.47 7.88 6.58
N ASP A 168 0.18 8.99 6.87
CA ASP A 168 1.61 9.01 7.15
C ASP A 168 1.83 8.93 8.66
N ALA A 169 1.93 7.70 9.19
CA ALA A 169 2.12 7.48 10.62
C ALA A 169 3.40 8.12 11.15
N CYS A 170 4.46 8.14 10.35
CA CYS A 170 5.76 8.70 10.71
C CYS A 170 5.71 10.19 11.02
N HIS A 171 5.11 10.96 10.13
CA HIS A 171 5.01 12.40 10.30
C HIS A 171 3.82 12.82 11.17
N SER A 172 2.94 11.86 11.48
CA SER A 172 1.75 12.10 12.30
C SER A 172 1.99 12.01 13.81
N ILE A 173 3.08 11.40 14.26
CA ILE A 173 3.36 11.21 15.69
C ILE A 173 4.38 12.24 16.18
N VAL A 174 3.97 13.03 17.17
CA VAL A 174 4.82 14.05 17.77
C VAL A 174 5.07 13.73 19.24
N LYS A 175 6.34 13.58 19.62
CA LYS A 175 6.76 13.50 21.03
C LYS A 175 6.77 14.91 21.62
N THR A 176 6.06 15.13 22.71
CA THR A 176 5.99 16.42 23.40
C THR A 176 7.08 16.52 24.47
N GLY A 177 7.44 17.75 24.87
CA GLY A 177 8.53 18.00 25.82
C GLY A 177 8.37 17.34 27.21
N ASN A 178 7.19 16.84 27.55
CA ASN A 178 6.91 16.09 28.78
C ASN A 178 6.95 14.56 28.57
N GLY A 179 7.46 14.09 27.43
CA GLY A 179 7.60 12.67 27.11
C GLY A 179 6.30 11.97 26.67
N LYS A 180 5.20 12.71 26.46
CA LYS A 180 3.94 12.17 25.93
C LYS A 180 3.95 12.19 24.41
N TYR A 181 3.08 11.38 23.81
CA TYR A 181 2.89 11.28 22.36
C TYR A 181 1.55 11.86 21.96
N LYS A 182 1.55 12.63 20.89
CA LYS A 182 0.35 13.29 20.35
C LYS A 182 0.22 13.02 18.87
N LEU A 183 -1.00 12.72 18.44
CA LEU A 183 -1.33 12.59 17.03
C LEU A 183 -1.54 13.98 16.42
N LYS A 184 -0.72 14.33 15.44
CA LYS A 184 -0.90 15.43 14.49
C LYS A 184 -1.06 14.80 13.11
N PRO A 185 -2.27 14.42 12.70
CA PRO A 185 -2.43 13.56 11.55
C PRO A 185 -2.00 14.25 10.25
N VAL A 186 -1.13 13.57 9.51
CA VAL A 186 -0.79 13.86 8.12
C VAL A 186 -1.47 12.79 7.27
N ILE A 187 -2.59 13.15 6.65
CA ILE A 187 -3.41 12.22 5.87
C ILE A 187 -3.73 12.88 4.54
N LYS A 188 -3.48 12.17 3.46
CA LYS A 188 -3.96 12.52 2.12
C LYS A 188 -5.22 11.74 1.84
N VAL A 189 -6.24 12.40 1.33
CA VAL A 189 -7.42 11.74 0.78
C VAL A 189 -7.25 11.71 -0.74
N ILE A 190 -7.25 10.53 -1.30
CA ILE A 190 -7.06 10.33 -2.73
C ILE A 190 -8.39 9.78 -3.27
N PRO A 191 -9.17 10.59 -4.04
CA PRO A 191 -10.28 10.04 -4.79
C PRO A 191 -9.72 9.05 -5.79
N THR A 192 -10.17 7.81 -5.72
CA THR A 192 -9.64 6.77 -6.56
C THR A 192 -10.65 6.38 -7.60
N VAL A 193 -10.37 6.70 -8.82
CA VAL A 193 -10.77 5.79 -9.89
C VAL A 193 -9.76 4.66 -9.81
N LEU A 194 -10.23 3.43 -9.67
CA LEU A 194 -9.35 2.27 -9.58
C LEU A 194 -8.48 2.24 -10.84
N ASN A 195 -7.20 2.54 -10.69
CA ASN A 195 -6.21 2.31 -11.72
C ASN A 195 -5.13 1.40 -11.17
N GLY A 196 -4.46 0.70 -12.05
CA GLY A 196 -3.35 -0.17 -11.66
C GLY A 196 -3.25 -1.44 -12.49
N ILE A 197 -2.70 -2.48 -11.89
CA ILE A 197 -2.49 -3.77 -12.52
C ILE A 197 -3.19 -4.84 -11.69
N ASN A 198 -4.06 -5.64 -12.31
CA ASN A 198 -4.68 -6.77 -11.66
C ASN A 198 -4.31 -8.11 -12.30
N GLY A 199 -4.48 -9.16 -11.55
CA GLY A 199 -4.26 -10.51 -12.04
C GLY A 199 -4.57 -11.55 -10.97
N PHE A 200 -4.23 -12.79 -11.29
CA PHE A 200 -4.46 -13.95 -10.44
C PHE A 200 -3.18 -14.77 -10.35
N VAL A 201 -2.90 -15.29 -9.17
CA VAL A 201 -1.82 -16.24 -8.89
C VAL A 201 -2.46 -17.44 -8.20
N ASP A 202 -1.90 -18.61 -8.38
CA ASP A 202 -2.35 -19.82 -7.69
C ASP A 202 -2.39 -19.58 -6.18
N ASN A 203 -3.57 -19.62 -5.61
CA ASN A 203 -3.84 -19.34 -4.20
C ASN A 203 -3.38 -20.46 -3.25
N THR A 204 -2.88 -21.56 -3.76
CA THR A 204 -2.26 -22.62 -2.96
C THR A 204 -0.79 -22.32 -2.63
N LEU A 205 -0.18 -21.33 -3.30
CA LEU A 205 1.20 -20.91 -3.05
C LEU A 205 1.32 -20.18 -1.71
N PRO A 206 2.36 -20.49 -0.91
CA PRO A 206 2.53 -19.85 0.41
C PRO A 206 3.11 -18.44 0.29
N ASN A 207 2.58 -17.52 1.09
CA ASN A 207 3.12 -16.16 1.31
C ASN A 207 3.47 -15.42 0.01
N VAL A 208 2.52 -15.43 -0.95
CA VAL A 208 2.72 -14.75 -2.23
C VAL A 208 2.71 -13.25 -2.04
N VAL A 209 3.74 -12.59 -2.55
CA VAL A 209 3.83 -11.13 -2.67
C VAL A 209 3.95 -10.78 -4.14
N VAL A 210 3.14 -9.82 -4.58
CA VAL A 210 3.20 -9.25 -5.93
C VAL A 210 3.60 -7.80 -5.84
N SER A 211 4.59 -7.38 -6.62
CA SER A 211 5.05 -5.99 -6.63
C SER A 211 5.12 -5.42 -8.04
N ALA A 212 4.72 -4.15 -8.19
CA ALA A 212 5.01 -3.32 -9.35
C ALA A 212 6.31 -2.57 -9.10
N GLN A 213 7.26 -2.71 -10.00
CA GLN A 213 8.60 -2.13 -9.87
C GLN A 213 8.93 -1.25 -11.08
N GLN A 214 9.75 -0.24 -10.83
CA GLN A 214 10.40 0.57 -11.88
C GLN A 214 11.89 0.67 -11.57
N ASN A 215 12.74 0.39 -12.56
CA ASN A 215 14.20 0.42 -12.40
C ASN A 215 14.70 -0.42 -11.20
N GLY A 216 14.05 -1.56 -10.95
CA GLY A 216 14.39 -2.43 -9.82
C GLY A 216 14.05 -1.87 -8.43
N SER A 217 13.21 -0.85 -8.35
CA SER A 217 12.67 -0.32 -7.10
C SER A 217 11.19 -0.63 -6.99
N ILE A 218 10.75 -1.10 -5.83
CA ILE A 218 9.35 -1.40 -5.57
C ILE A 218 8.57 -0.08 -5.46
N VAL A 219 7.59 0.13 -6.34
CA VAL A 219 6.68 1.28 -6.32
C VAL A 219 5.42 0.92 -5.52
N ARG A 220 4.91 -0.30 -5.70
CA ARG A 220 3.74 -0.83 -5.00
C ARG A 220 3.90 -2.34 -4.81
N ALA A 221 3.42 -2.84 -3.68
CA ALA A 221 3.32 -4.26 -3.45
C ALA A 221 1.96 -4.62 -2.83
N THR A 222 1.52 -5.85 -3.02
CA THR A 222 0.26 -6.38 -2.49
C THR A 222 0.37 -7.88 -2.28
N MET A 223 -0.55 -8.44 -1.51
CA MET A 223 -0.73 -9.87 -1.35
C MET A 223 -1.97 -10.36 -2.10
N LEU A 224 -2.13 -11.66 -2.20
CA LEU A 224 -3.30 -12.26 -2.82
C LEU A 224 -4.51 -12.19 -1.89
N ASN A 225 -5.68 -12.13 -2.50
CA ASN A 225 -6.88 -12.66 -1.86
C ASN A 225 -6.72 -14.18 -1.77
N THR A 226 -6.58 -14.73 -0.59
CA THR A 226 -6.30 -16.15 -0.35
C THR A 226 -7.42 -17.09 -0.79
N GLN A 227 -8.64 -16.58 -1.00
CA GLN A 227 -9.77 -17.37 -1.48
C GLN A 227 -9.82 -17.43 -3.01
N THR A 228 -9.50 -16.33 -3.68
CA THR A 228 -9.65 -16.21 -5.14
C THR A 228 -8.33 -16.25 -5.90
N GLY A 229 -7.21 -16.00 -5.22
CA GLY A 229 -5.90 -15.81 -5.86
C GLY A 229 -5.74 -14.47 -6.56
N GLU A 230 -6.73 -13.58 -6.48
CA GLU A 230 -6.69 -12.26 -7.09
C GLU A 230 -5.74 -11.33 -6.35
N PHE A 231 -5.00 -10.52 -7.10
CA PHE A 231 -4.23 -9.40 -6.58
C PHE A 231 -4.56 -8.13 -7.35
N PHE A 232 -4.38 -6.99 -6.69
CA PHE A 232 -4.53 -5.69 -7.31
C PHE A 232 -3.43 -4.72 -6.82
N LEU A 233 -2.60 -4.29 -7.76
CA LEU A 233 -1.58 -3.26 -7.54
C LEU A 233 -2.22 -1.90 -7.87
N ALA A 234 -2.88 -1.32 -6.89
CA ALA A 234 -3.66 -0.10 -7.04
C ALA A 234 -2.78 1.17 -7.04
N HIS A 235 -3.31 2.27 -7.58
CA HIS A 235 -2.73 3.61 -7.50
C HIS A 235 -1.33 3.71 -8.07
N LEU A 236 -1.13 3.15 -9.23
CA LEU A 236 0.09 3.30 -10.00
C LEU A 236 -0.01 4.55 -10.89
N ALA A 237 1.01 5.39 -10.87
CA ALA A 237 1.10 6.49 -11.83
C ALA A 237 1.14 5.94 -13.28
N PRO A 238 0.64 6.67 -14.28
CA PRO A 238 0.79 6.26 -15.66
C PRO A 238 2.26 5.96 -16.00
N GLY A 239 2.50 4.81 -16.64
CA GLY A 239 3.86 4.35 -16.95
C GLY A 239 3.94 2.85 -17.19
N ASN A 240 5.16 2.34 -17.38
CA ASN A 240 5.41 0.91 -17.52
C ASN A 240 6.06 0.36 -16.25
N TYR A 241 5.64 -0.84 -15.87
CA TYR A 241 6.08 -1.50 -14.64
C TYR A 241 6.55 -2.92 -14.93
N ASP A 242 7.51 -3.38 -14.15
CA ASP A 242 7.84 -4.80 -14.06
C ASP A 242 7.07 -5.39 -12.88
N VAL A 243 6.18 -6.34 -13.16
CA VAL A 243 5.43 -7.05 -12.12
C VAL A 243 6.22 -8.26 -11.68
N VAL A 244 6.56 -8.30 -10.39
CA VAL A 244 7.37 -9.36 -9.78
C VAL A 244 6.51 -10.13 -8.79
N ILE A 245 6.48 -11.46 -8.96
CA ILE A 245 5.72 -12.39 -8.12
C ILE A 245 6.72 -13.29 -7.39
N THR A 246 6.62 -13.30 -6.08
CA THR A 246 7.45 -14.14 -5.20
C THR A 246 6.56 -14.97 -4.28
N ALA A 247 7.00 -16.17 -3.93
CA ALA A 247 6.36 -17.03 -2.93
C ALA A 247 7.44 -17.83 -2.19
N ASP A 248 7.15 -18.25 -0.96
CA ASP A 248 8.10 -19.04 -0.18
C ASP A 248 8.40 -20.38 -0.87
N ASN A 249 9.69 -20.72 -0.96
CA ASN A 249 10.19 -21.92 -1.61
C ASN A 249 9.83 -22.04 -3.10
N HIS A 250 9.64 -20.91 -3.78
CA HIS A 250 9.38 -20.87 -5.22
C HIS A 250 10.33 -19.91 -5.93
N ALA A 251 10.58 -20.19 -7.20
CA ALA A 251 11.33 -19.30 -8.07
C ALA A 251 10.51 -18.05 -8.40
N THR A 252 11.18 -16.92 -8.53
CA THR A 252 10.55 -15.64 -8.88
C THR A 252 9.96 -15.68 -10.28
N ALA A 253 8.77 -15.11 -10.48
CA ALA A 253 8.22 -14.84 -11.81
C ALA A 253 8.15 -13.33 -12.06
N VAL A 254 8.47 -12.91 -13.28
CA VAL A 254 8.52 -11.50 -13.70
C VAL A 254 7.75 -11.32 -15.00
N ILE A 255 6.87 -10.33 -15.04
CA ILE A 255 6.20 -9.85 -16.25
C ILE A 255 6.71 -8.43 -16.49
N SER A 256 7.53 -8.25 -17.52
CA SER A 256 8.16 -6.96 -17.81
C SER A 256 7.30 -6.08 -18.71
N GLY A 257 7.40 -4.77 -18.50
CA GLY A 257 6.81 -3.77 -19.37
C GLY A 257 5.28 -3.68 -19.33
N VAL A 258 4.66 -3.97 -18.19
CA VAL A 258 3.20 -3.89 -18.00
C VAL A 258 2.77 -2.42 -17.98
N PRO A 259 1.94 -1.94 -18.93
CA PRO A 259 1.53 -0.54 -18.98
C PRO A 259 0.42 -0.22 -17.99
N VAL A 260 0.47 0.96 -17.40
CA VAL A 260 -0.65 1.66 -16.80
C VAL A 260 -0.89 2.91 -17.65
N PRO A 261 -1.85 2.88 -18.60
CA PRO A 261 -1.99 3.93 -19.58
C PRO A 261 -2.49 5.27 -19.01
N SER A 262 -3.28 5.23 -17.94
CA SER A 262 -3.85 6.41 -17.28
C SER A 262 -4.17 6.13 -15.82
N ASP A 263 -4.50 7.17 -15.09
CA ASP A 263 -4.97 7.13 -13.67
C ASP A 263 -6.34 6.48 -13.50
N THR A 264 -6.99 6.11 -14.59
CA THR A 264 -8.33 5.48 -14.60
C THR A 264 -8.34 4.10 -15.24
N SER A 265 -7.17 3.58 -15.64
CA SER A 265 -7.08 2.30 -16.34
C SER A 265 -6.60 1.17 -15.45
N VAL A 266 -7.21 0.00 -15.61
CA VAL A 266 -6.77 -1.26 -15.02
C VAL A 266 -6.21 -2.15 -16.11
N THR A 267 -4.97 -2.60 -15.95
CA THR A 267 -4.31 -3.51 -16.88
C THR A 267 -4.37 -4.94 -16.32
N PRO A 268 -5.15 -5.86 -16.90
CA PRO A 268 -5.15 -7.26 -16.50
C PRO A 268 -3.90 -7.98 -17.07
N ILE A 269 -3.25 -8.81 -16.23
CA ILE A 269 -2.09 -9.62 -16.68
C ILE A 269 -2.32 -11.12 -16.57
N SER A 270 -3.38 -11.56 -15.90
CA SER A 270 -3.85 -12.94 -15.88
C SER A 270 -5.34 -12.97 -15.54
N THR A 271 -5.95 -14.16 -15.64
CA THR A 271 -7.37 -14.36 -15.31
C THR A 271 -7.51 -15.46 -14.26
N SER A 272 -8.68 -15.57 -13.63
CA SER A 272 -8.97 -16.66 -12.68
C SER A 272 -8.89 -18.07 -13.33
N GLY A 273 -9.14 -18.17 -14.65
CA GLY A 273 -9.00 -19.42 -15.40
C GLY A 273 -7.55 -19.73 -15.82
N THR A 274 -6.67 -18.75 -15.79
CA THR A 274 -5.24 -18.89 -16.13
C THR A 274 -4.38 -18.10 -15.14
N PRO A 275 -4.39 -18.49 -13.84
CA PRO A 275 -3.58 -17.83 -12.84
C PRO A 275 -2.09 -18.09 -13.07
N PHE A 276 -1.22 -17.20 -12.62
CA PHE A 276 0.21 -17.49 -12.60
C PHE A 276 0.52 -18.60 -11.60
N SER A 277 1.41 -19.50 -11.98
CA SER A 277 2.01 -20.49 -11.08
C SER A 277 3.52 -20.27 -11.05
N LEU A 278 4.15 -20.61 -9.92
CA LEU A 278 5.59 -20.48 -9.73
C LEU A 278 6.21 -21.88 -9.58
N ALA A 279 7.34 -22.09 -10.21
CA ALA A 279 8.08 -23.33 -10.05
C ALA A 279 8.66 -23.44 -8.64
N ASN A 280 8.67 -24.67 -8.09
CA ASN A 280 9.34 -24.93 -6.81
C ASN A 280 10.82 -24.57 -6.88
N SER A 281 11.36 -24.03 -5.80
CA SER A 281 12.77 -23.70 -5.66
C SER A 281 13.25 -23.99 -4.25
N SER A 282 14.40 -24.62 -4.11
CA SER A 282 15.12 -24.56 -2.85
C SER A 282 15.59 -23.14 -2.60
N THR A 283 15.90 -22.82 -1.36
CA THR A 283 16.33 -21.50 -0.93
C THR A 283 17.68 -21.53 -0.23
N GLN A 284 18.37 -20.40 -0.21
CA GLN A 284 19.59 -20.17 0.55
C GLN A 284 19.49 -18.87 1.35
N ALA A 285 20.13 -18.82 2.50
CA ALA A 285 20.17 -17.64 3.35
C ALA A 285 21.37 -16.75 3.00
N ILE A 286 21.13 -15.44 3.03
CA ILE A 286 22.17 -14.40 3.11
C ILE A 286 21.92 -13.61 4.38
N ALA A 287 22.94 -13.52 5.22
CA ALA A 287 22.90 -12.78 6.48
C ALA A 287 24.14 -11.90 6.61
N GLY A 288 24.12 -10.96 7.52
CA GLY A 288 25.28 -10.12 7.79
C GLY A 288 24.97 -8.93 8.67
N THR A 289 25.92 -8.03 8.73
CA THR A 289 25.81 -6.78 9.48
C THR A 289 25.85 -5.58 8.54
N VAL A 290 25.19 -4.51 8.94
CA VAL A 290 25.28 -3.19 8.33
C VAL A 290 25.76 -2.23 9.38
N SER A 291 26.95 -1.65 9.17
CA SER A 291 27.55 -0.66 10.09
C SER A 291 27.42 0.72 9.49
N LEU A 292 26.83 1.65 10.23
CA LEU A 292 26.70 3.06 9.85
C LEU A 292 27.90 3.85 10.35
N ILE A 293 28.61 4.52 9.44
CA ILE A 293 29.72 5.40 9.82
C ILE A 293 29.18 6.75 10.30
N ASN A 294 29.70 7.23 11.41
CA ASN A 294 29.32 8.53 11.95
C ASN A 294 29.73 9.65 10.98
N PRO A 295 28.83 10.59 10.58
CA PRO A 295 29.17 11.67 9.67
C PRO A 295 30.19 12.65 10.30
N PRO A 296 31.14 13.21 9.50
CA PRO A 296 32.02 14.28 9.94
C PRO A 296 31.43 15.69 9.65
N PRO A 297 31.40 16.65 10.63
CA PRO A 297 31.67 16.42 12.05
C PRO A 297 30.55 15.56 12.68
N PRO A 298 30.85 14.78 13.74
CA PRO A 298 29.82 13.96 14.36
C PRO A 298 28.69 14.85 14.89
N PRO A 299 27.43 14.40 14.78
CA PRO A 299 26.27 15.10 15.31
C PRO A 299 26.39 15.22 16.84
N ALA A 300 25.71 16.23 17.40
CA ALA A 300 25.71 16.44 18.86
C ALA A 300 25.09 15.26 19.64
N VAL A 301 24.22 14.49 18.98
CA VAL A 301 23.63 13.25 19.48
C VAL A 301 23.85 12.19 18.40
N ASP A 302 24.37 11.04 18.80
CA ASP A 302 24.53 9.90 17.90
C ASP A 302 23.17 9.20 17.74
N ASP A 303 22.56 9.34 16.56
CA ASP A 303 21.24 8.80 16.22
C ASP A 303 21.32 7.56 15.31
N ARG A 304 22.51 6.95 15.19
CA ARG A 304 22.72 5.82 14.28
C ARG A 304 21.88 4.59 14.65
N ASP A 305 21.51 4.41 15.92
CA ASP A 305 20.63 3.33 16.36
C ASP A 305 19.12 3.65 16.14
N ASP A 306 18.79 4.91 15.84
CA ASP A 306 17.43 5.35 15.53
C ASP A 306 17.11 5.29 14.01
N GLY A 307 18.00 4.68 13.24
CA GLY A 307 17.92 4.61 11.78
C GLY A 307 17.03 3.49 11.27
N THR A 308 16.51 3.68 10.06
CA THR A 308 15.93 2.61 9.26
C THR A 308 16.99 2.10 8.29
N VAL A 309 17.41 0.86 8.46
CA VAL A 309 18.40 0.19 7.60
C VAL A 309 17.71 -0.87 6.77
N VAL A 310 17.82 -0.76 5.47
CA VAL A 310 17.17 -1.68 4.53
C VAL A 310 18.22 -2.41 3.70
N VAL A 311 18.09 -3.72 3.62
CA VAL A 311 18.91 -4.56 2.74
C VAL A 311 18.01 -5.20 1.69
N VAL A 312 18.36 -5.01 0.42
CA VAL A 312 17.61 -5.54 -0.72
C VAL A 312 18.46 -6.54 -1.52
N ALA A 313 17.84 -7.62 -1.96
CA ALA A 313 18.41 -8.54 -2.92
C ALA A 313 17.76 -8.32 -4.28
N LYS A 314 18.56 -7.98 -5.29
CA LYS A 314 18.13 -7.77 -6.66
C LYS A 314 18.65 -8.86 -7.57
N GLN A 315 17.89 -9.19 -8.59
CA GLN A 315 18.27 -10.15 -9.63
C GLN A 315 18.14 -9.49 -11.01
N SER A 316 19.23 -9.54 -11.78
CA SER A 316 19.23 -9.08 -13.18
C SER A 316 18.86 -10.24 -14.08
N LEU A 317 17.74 -10.13 -14.80
CA LEU A 317 17.28 -11.19 -15.68
C LEU A 317 17.96 -11.12 -17.06
N SER A 318 18.24 -12.27 -17.63
CA SER A 318 18.80 -12.35 -18.99
C SER A 318 17.77 -11.84 -20.02
N GLY A 319 18.10 -10.77 -20.74
CA GLY A 319 17.19 -10.13 -21.69
C GLY A 319 16.00 -9.42 -21.04
N GLY A 320 16.07 -9.16 -19.74
CA GLY A 320 14.98 -8.55 -18.97
C GLY A 320 15.48 -7.48 -17.98
N PRO A 321 14.59 -7.03 -17.09
CA PRO A 321 14.93 -6.02 -16.11
C PRO A 321 15.79 -6.57 -14.96
N THR A 322 16.39 -5.65 -14.19
CA THR A 322 16.85 -5.93 -12.83
C THR A 322 15.69 -5.68 -11.88
N VAL A 323 15.35 -6.65 -11.05
CA VAL A 323 14.21 -6.58 -10.14
C VAL A 323 14.63 -6.83 -8.69
N THR A 324 13.94 -6.21 -7.75
CA THR A 324 14.05 -6.54 -6.32
C THR A 324 13.24 -7.82 -6.05
N VAL A 325 13.93 -8.85 -5.53
CA VAL A 325 13.31 -10.14 -5.17
C VAL A 325 12.95 -10.18 -3.68
N LYS A 326 13.79 -9.60 -2.84
CA LYS A 326 13.56 -9.55 -1.38
C LYS A 326 14.08 -8.23 -0.82
N SER A 327 13.35 -7.70 0.14
CA SER A 327 13.76 -6.56 0.96
C SER A 327 13.54 -6.92 2.43
N VAL A 328 14.48 -6.58 3.28
CA VAL A 328 14.38 -6.75 4.74
C VAL A 328 14.87 -5.50 5.44
N VAL A 329 14.20 -5.17 6.54
CA VAL A 329 14.69 -4.16 7.48
C VAL A 329 15.64 -4.85 8.43
N ALA A 330 16.85 -4.32 8.55
CA ALA A 330 17.84 -4.82 9.50
C ALA A 330 17.49 -4.33 10.92
N THR A 331 17.78 -5.15 11.91
CA THR A 331 17.51 -4.84 13.31
C THR A 331 18.78 -4.38 14.00
N VAL A 332 18.67 -3.40 14.90
CA VAL A 332 19.81 -2.97 15.73
C VAL A 332 20.36 -4.17 16.49
N LEU A 333 21.64 -4.37 16.44
CA LEU A 333 22.34 -5.36 17.25
C LEU A 333 22.44 -4.83 18.69
N ASP A 334 22.66 -5.75 19.66
CA ASP A 334 22.61 -5.48 21.10
C ASP A 334 23.40 -4.20 21.48
N ALA A 335 22.85 -3.42 22.40
CA ALA A 335 23.41 -2.17 22.93
C ALA A 335 24.84 -2.29 23.56
N ALA A 336 25.36 -3.51 23.72
CA ALA A 336 26.72 -3.77 24.08
C ALA A 336 27.71 -3.69 22.90
N LEU A 337 27.22 -3.57 21.67
CA LEU A 337 28.00 -3.41 20.43
C LEU A 337 28.14 -1.93 20.07
N PRO A 338 29.05 -1.57 19.14
CA PRO A 338 29.17 -0.20 18.69
C PRO A 338 27.83 0.34 18.14
N ILE A 339 27.49 1.57 18.51
CA ILE A 339 26.32 2.28 17.99
C ILE A 339 26.34 2.30 16.46
N GLY A 340 25.20 2.02 15.82
CA GLY A 340 25.03 2.01 14.38
C GLY A 340 25.27 0.66 13.70
N ASP A 341 25.31 -0.43 14.45
CA ASP A 341 25.43 -1.79 13.92
C ASP A 341 24.06 -2.48 13.87
N TYR A 342 23.71 -3.02 12.69
CA TYR A 342 22.45 -3.69 12.42
C TYR A 342 22.68 -5.08 11.86
N GLY A 343 21.86 -6.04 12.28
CA GLY A 343 21.87 -7.41 11.76
C GLY A 343 20.74 -7.63 10.76
N TYR A 344 21.01 -8.38 9.69
CA TYR A 344 19.96 -8.80 8.78
C TYR A 344 20.10 -10.27 8.39
N ASN A 345 18.97 -10.87 8.01
CA ASN A 345 18.92 -12.21 7.42
C ASN A 345 17.78 -12.24 6.39
N MET A 346 18.04 -12.81 5.22
CA MET A 346 17.04 -13.04 4.20
C MET A 346 17.25 -14.38 3.51
N THR A 347 16.15 -15.02 3.09
CA THR A 347 16.16 -16.28 2.36
C THR A 347 15.75 -16.00 0.92
N LEU A 348 16.54 -16.48 -0.04
CA LEU A 348 16.39 -16.24 -1.47
C LEU A 348 16.24 -17.55 -2.25
N PRO A 349 15.39 -17.61 -3.28
CA PRO A 349 15.28 -18.79 -4.14
C PRO A 349 16.55 -19.00 -4.97
N ILE A 350 16.92 -20.26 -5.20
CA ILE A 350 18.06 -20.62 -6.04
C ILE A 350 17.67 -21.17 -7.42
N GLY A 351 16.39 -21.37 -7.65
CA GLY A 351 15.84 -21.73 -8.96
C GLY A 351 15.98 -20.58 -9.96
N ALA A 352 15.98 -20.93 -11.24
CA ALA A 352 15.95 -19.92 -12.31
C ALA A 352 14.65 -19.13 -12.25
N PRO A 353 14.70 -17.79 -12.28
CA PRO A 353 13.50 -16.97 -12.36
C PRO A 353 12.77 -17.22 -13.67
N ALA A 354 11.47 -16.99 -13.72
CA ALA A 354 10.69 -17.03 -14.94
C ALA A 354 10.42 -15.62 -15.45
N LEU A 355 10.58 -15.38 -16.74
CA LEU A 355 10.37 -14.07 -17.37
C LEU A 355 9.35 -14.17 -18.51
N ALA A 356 8.45 -13.21 -18.57
CA ALA A 356 7.64 -12.91 -19.75
C ALA A 356 7.64 -11.41 -20.00
N THR A 357 7.43 -11.00 -21.25
CA THR A 357 7.08 -9.61 -21.59
C THR A 357 5.57 -9.49 -21.64
N PHE A 358 5.04 -8.35 -21.23
CA PHE A 358 3.59 -8.05 -21.32
C PHE A 358 3.10 -8.21 -22.75
N GLY A 359 1.94 -8.84 -22.92
CA GLY A 359 1.33 -9.13 -24.20
C GLY A 359 -0.09 -9.67 -24.05
N PRO A 360 -0.64 -10.25 -25.13
CA PRO A 360 -1.97 -10.88 -25.06
C PRO A 360 -2.05 -11.99 -24.01
N LEU A 361 -3.21 -12.11 -23.37
CA LEU A 361 -3.47 -13.20 -22.43
C LEU A 361 -3.69 -14.54 -23.15
N PRO A 362 -3.26 -15.67 -22.61
CA PRO A 362 -2.53 -15.81 -21.33
C PRO A 362 -1.04 -15.48 -21.44
N ILE A 363 -0.51 -14.74 -20.47
CA ILE A 363 0.92 -14.49 -20.36
C ILE A 363 1.55 -15.66 -19.59
N ALA A 364 2.60 -16.27 -20.15
CA ALA A 364 3.26 -17.42 -19.56
C ALA A 364 4.76 -17.15 -19.31
N PRO A 365 5.16 -16.75 -18.09
CA PRO A 365 6.57 -16.60 -17.76
C PRO A 365 7.33 -17.93 -17.90
N THR A 366 8.53 -17.89 -18.46
CA THR A 366 9.37 -19.06 -18.69
C THR A 366 10.78 -18.87 -18.13
N ALA A 367 11.33 -19.94 -17.54
CA ALA A 367 12.67 -19.97 -16.98
C ALA A 367 13.74 -20.39 -18.01
N ALA A 368 13.37 -20.76 -19.24
CA ALA A 368 14.26 -21.38 -20.21
C ALA A 368 15.53 -20.56 -20.51
N ALA A 369 15.43 -19.23 -20.62
CA ALA A 369 16.56 -18.34 -20.87
C ALA A 369 17.22 -17.80 -19.59
N GLN A 370 16.78 -18.21 -18.40
CA GLN A 370 17.19 -17.63 -17.13
C GLN A 370 18.13 -18.53 -16.31
N SER A 371 18.56 -19.66 -16.83
CA SER A 371 19.43 -20.60 -16.11
C SER A 371 20.77 -20.00 -15.70
N THR A 372 21.32 -19.07 -16.48
CA THR A 372 22.61 -18.41 -16.23
C THR A 372 22.56 -17.39 -15.11
N VAL A 373 21.38 -16.87 -14.78
CA VAL A 373 21.18 -15.89 -13.70
C VAL A 373 20.55 -16.52 -12.46
N ALA A 374 20.23 -17.81 -12.52
CA ALA A 374 19.79 -18.56 -11.36
C ALA A 374 20.82 -18.44 -10.24
N LYS A 375 20.35 -18.19 -8.99
CA LYS A 375 21.21 -18.14 -7.78
C LYS A 375 22.12 -16.89 -7.69
N ILE A 376 22.07 -15.97 -8.64
CA ILE A 376 22.94 -14.79 -8.67
C ILE A 376 22.12 -13.57 -8.24
N TYR A 377 22.56 -12.92 -7.18
CA TYR A 377 21.90 -11.74 -6.64
C TYR A 377 22.89 -10.62 -6.38
N THR A 378 22.49 -9.39 -6.66
CA THR A 378 23.15 -8.19 -6.16
C THR A 378 22.47 -7.80 -4.85
N VAL A 379 23.23 -7.73 -3.77
CA VAL A 379 22.73 -7.33 -2.45
C VAL A 379 23.16 -5.90 -2.18
N GLN A 380 22.22 -5.05 -1.80
CA GLN A 380 22.45 -3.61 -1.56
C GLN A 380 21.97 -3.25 -0.16
N GLY A 381 22.75 -2.42 0.55
CA GLY A 381 22.34 -1.82 1.82
C GLY A 381 22.13 -0.32 1.66
N SER A 382 21.11 0.23 2.31
CA SER A 382 20.85 1.65 2.44
C SER A 382 20.34 1.96 3.84
N ALA A 383 20.55 3.18 4.30
CA ALA A 383 20.08 3.59 5.61
C ALA A 383 19.69 5.07 5.64
N GLN A 384 18.79 5.39 6.55
CA GLN A 384 18.43 6.76 6.89
C GLN A 384 18.21 6.85 8.40
N THR A 385 18.88 7.79 9.03
CA THR A 385 18.64 8.18 10.43
C THR A 385 17.85 9.49 10.46
N PRO A 386 17.39 9.96 11.62
CA PRO A 386 16.72 11.26 11.73
C PRO A 386 17.53 12.43 11.17
N THR A 387 18.87 12.37 11.22
CA THR A 387 19.75 13.47 10.78
C THR A 387 20.55 13.17 9.51
N THR A 388 20.70 11.90 9.13
CA THR A 388 21.65 11.50 8.05
C THR A 388 21.01 10.50 7.08
N VAL A 389 21.24 10.74 5.78
CA VAL A 389 20.92 9.77 4.72
C VAL A 389 22.21 9.12 4.25
N TYR A 390 22.28 7.80 4.35
CA TYR A 390 23.42 7.01 3.92
C TYR A 390 23.25 6.55 2.47
N ALA A 391 24.27 6.72 1.69
CA ALA A 391 24.26 6.32 0.29
C ALA A 391 24.07 4.79 0.15
N THR A 392 23.26 4.38 -0.84
CA THR A 392 23.10 2.96 -1.16
C THR A 392 24.44 2.38 -1.60
N GLN A 393 24.85 1.29 -0.98
CA GLN A 393 26.11 0.63 -1.29
C GLN A 393 25.89 -0.81 -1.75
N ASN A 394 26.74 -1.20 -2.69
CA ASN A 394 26.90 -2.58 -3.12
C ASN A 394 28.18 -3.12 -2.48
N PRO A 395 28.14 -4.23 -1.75
CA PRO A 395 29.36 -4.85 -1.27
C PRO A 395 30.17 -5.41 -2.45
N ALA A 396 31.46 -5.55 -2.25
CA ALA A 396 32.32 -6.23 -3.22
C ALA A 396 32.49 -7.73 -2.84
N PRO A 397 32.18 -8.66 -3.74
CA PRO A 397 31.68 -8.45 -5.11
C PRO A 397 30.23 -7.95 -5.11
N SER A 398 29.88 -7.11 -6.08
CA SER A 398 28.54 -6.51 -6.22
C SER A 398 27.41 -7.50 -6.47
N ALA A 399 27.73 -8.67 -6.98
CA ALA A 399 26.82 -9.80 -7.16
C ALA A 399 27.26 -10.98 -6.30
N LYS A 400 26.29 -11.65 -5.67
CA LYS A 400 26.54 -12.79 -4.80
C LYS A 400 25.93 -14.06 -5.40
N ASP A 401 26.77 -15.06 -5.66
CA ASP A 401 26.32 -16.41 -5.95
C ASP A 401 26.03 -17.14 -4.64
N ILE A 402 24.77 -17.44 -4.39
CA ILE A 402 24.32 -18.10 -3.16
C ILE A 402 24.27 -19.63 -3.24
N THR A 403 24.75 -20.22 -4.35
CA THR A 403 24.72 -21.69 -4.50
C THR A 403 25.78 -22.43 -3.74
N ILE A 404 26.89 -21.79 -3.43
CA ILE A 404 28.13 -22.47 -3.06
C ILE A 404 28.17 -22.85 -1.58
N VAL A 405 27.50 -22.10 -0.71
CA VAL A 405 27.53 -22.33 0.75
C VAL A 405 26.14 -22.13 1.34
N ALA A 406 25.75 -22.99 2.28
CA ALA A 406 24.44 -22.96 2.92
C ALA A 406 24.10 -21.61 3.57
N ASN A 407 25.05 -20.90 4.14
CA ASN A 407 24.85 -19.58 4.72
C ASN A 407 25.91 -18.63 4.16
N GLN A 408 25.48 -17.62 3.43
CA GLN A 408 26.35 -16.57 2.92
C GLN A 408 26.36 -15.41 3.92
N THR A 409 27.57 -14.89 4.20
CA THR A 409 27.71 -13.66 4.99
C THR A 409 28.10 -12.51 4.08
N GLN A 410 27.37 -11.41 4.17
CA GLN A 410 27.64 -10.20 3.44
C GLN A 410 27.45 -8.99 4.36
N ASN A 411 28.56 -8.33 4.70
CA ASN A 411 28.55 -7.16 5.56
C ASN A 411 28.64 -5.88 4.72
N PHE A 412 28.05 -4.81 5.23
CA PHE A 412 28.08 -3.48 4.65
C PHE A 412 28.67 -2.48 5.64
N THR A 413 29.36 -1.48 5.09
CA THR A 413 29.72 -0.27 5.83
C THR A 413 29.17 0.91 5.05
N LEU A 414 28.15 1.57 5.57
CA LEU A 414 27.49 2.68 4.91
C LEU A 414 28.09 4.00 5.38
N THR A 415 28.41 4.86 4.41
CA THR A 415 28.90 6.21 4.65
C THR A 415 27.82 7.24 4.32
N PRO A 416 27.79 8.37 5.04
CA PRO A 416 26.88 9.47 4.78
C PRO A 416 26.93 10.01 3.36
#